data_93bf146074601a80a9ef1a77a9fb3158
#
_entry.id   93bf146074601a80a9ef1a77a9fb3158
#
_cell.length_a   1.000
_cell.length_b   1.000
_cell.length_c   1.000
_cell.angle_alpha   90.00
_cell.angle_beta   90.00
_cell.angle_gamma   90.00
#
_symmetry.space_group_name_H-M   'P 1'
#
loop_
_entity.id
_entity.type
_entity.pdbx_description
1 polymer ?
#
loop_
_entity_poly.entity_id
_entity_poly.type
_entity_poly.pdbx_seq_one_letter_code
_entity_poly.pdbx_strand_id
1 'polypeptide(L)'
;MQSERWANIGREILFSARSELYMNLPFLDGALAALPVQDGFETSSLATDAKALYFSGAWLAQRFERSRTSVNRAYLHTVFHCLLRHPAKMRGRDRDLWSLACDIAVESLLDSLDYRCLAPDKTSVRRRSLYRSLHEHMPVLTAEAVYRHFRRERMNSYDCATLTRVFAVDEHTLWPEDDDDQDRRWQQQAQRTQTAMDTVFASEGRARAACRLRAPHDRLPRLSAAVFRPARGDRHRRGLVRLRLLRLRSAPLRQYAADRAAGNARDAQDRGF
;
A
#
# COMPACT_ATOMS: atom_id res chain seq x y z
N MET A 1 -23.10 -5.39 -25.21
CA MET A 1 -22.17 -6.43 -25.75
C MET A 1 -20.69 -6.16 -25.44
N GLN A 2 -20.11 -5.00 -25.89
CA GLN A 2 -18.65 -4.76 -25.62
C GLN A 2 -18.35 -4.45 -24.15
N SER A 3 -19.19 -3.65 -23.49
CA SER A 3 -19.07 -3.36 -22.05
C SER A 3 -19.18 -4.62 -21.18
N GLU A 4 -20.13 -5.46 -21.47
CA GLU A 4 -20.34 -6.74 -20.77
C GLU A 4 -19.17 -7.71 -20.94
N ARG A 5 -18.56 -7.73 -22.14
CA ARG A 5 -17.36 -8.52 -22.39
C ARG A 5 -16.18 -8.05 -21.52
N TRP A 6 -15.98 -6.73 -21.38
CA TRP A 6 -14.94 -6.17 -20.52
C TRP A 6 -15.21 -6.44 -19.03
N ALA A 7 -16.48 -6.37 -18.62
CA ALA A 7 -16.88 -6.73 -17.27
C ALA A 7 -16.54 -8.19 -16.94
N ASN A 8 -16.86 -9.13 -17.86
CA ASN A 8 -16.55 -10.55 -17.66
C ASN A 8 -15.04 -10.80 -17.58
N ILE A 9 -14.26 -10.24 -18.52
CA ILE A 9 -12.79 -10.35 -18.52
C ILE A 9 -12.20 -9.79 -17.21
N GLY A 10 -12.68 -8.63 -16.78
CA GLY A 10 -12.20 -8.01 -15.53
C GLY A 10 -12.50 -8.86 -14.29
N ARG A 11 -13.67 -9.48 -14.20
CA ARG A 11 -14.04 -10.42 -13.11
C ARG A 11 -13.11 -11.64 -13.09
N GLU A 12 -12.83 -12.23 -14.24
CA GLU A 12 -11.92 -13.39 -14.33
C GLU A 12 -10.50 -13.03 -13.90
N ILE A 13 -10.01 -11.86 -14.34
CA ILE A 13 -8.68 -11.34 -13.93
C ILE A 13 -8.63 -11.13 -12.42
N LEU A 14 -9.63 -10.47 -11.83
CA LEU A 14 -9.68 -10.22 -10.38
C LEU A 14 -9.84 -11.52 -9.58
N PHE A 15 -10.60 -12.47 -10.08
CA PHE A 15 -10.72 -13.79 -9.46
C PHE A 15 -9.39 -14.54 -9.48
N SER A 16 -8.66 -14.50 -10.61
CA SER A 16 -7.32 -15.08 -10.72
C SER A 16 -6.34 -14.41 -9.75
N ALA A 17 -6.34 -13.06 -9.70
CA ALA A 17 -5.50 -12.30 -8.78
C ALA A 17 -5.79 -12.64 -7.30
N ARG A 18 -7.07 -12.68 -6.93
CA ARG A 18 -7.51 -13.07 -5.58
C ARG A 18 -7.06 -14.47 -5.21
N SER A 19 -7.19 -15.43 -6.13
CA SER A 19 -6.77 -16.81 -5.90
C SER A 19 -5.25 -16.91 -5.68
N GLU A 20 -4.45 -16.19 -6.48
CA GLU A 20 -3.01 -16.14 -6.32
C GLU A 20 -2.60 -15.46 -5.00
N LEU A 21 -3.26 -14.38 -4.62
CA LEU A 21 -3.03 -13.71 -3.34
C LEU A 21 -3.39 -14.62 -2.16
N TYR A 22 -4.52 -15.32 -2.23
CA TYR A 22 -4.93 -16.29 -1.21
C TYR A 22 -3.89 -17.40 -1.02
N MET A 23 -3.39 -17.96 -2.11
CA MET A 23 -2.38 -19.03 -2.08
C MET A 23 -1.06 -18.58 -1.45
N ASN A 24 -0.65 -17.32 -1.65
CA ASN A 24 0.62 -16.80 -1.16
C ASN A 24 0.51 -16.08 0.19
N LEU A 25 -0.67 -15.53 0.52
CA LEU A 25 -0.95 -14.70 1.70
C LEU A 25 -2.24 -15.17 2.39
N PRO A 26 -2.30 -16.42 2.87
CA PRO A 26 -3.55 -17.01 3.39
C PRO A 26 -4.14 -16.26 4.59
N PHE A 27 -3.31 -15.51 5.34
CA PHE A 27 -3.78 -14.66 6.43
C PHE A 27 -4.63 -13.44 5.97
N LEU A 28 -4.63 -13.14 4.66
CA LEU A 28 -5.46 -12.08 4.07
C LEU A 28 -6.81 -12.59 3.54
N ASP A 29 -7.11 -13.90 3.63
CA ASP A 29 -8.32 -14.49 3.06
C ASP A 29 -9.59 -13.73 3.44
N GLY A 30 -9.80 -13.50 4.72
CA GLY A 30 -10.97 -12.76 5.21
C GLY A 30 -11.04 -11.31 4.69
N ALA A 31 -9.89 -10.65 4.49
CA ALA A 31 -9.86 -9.29 3.95
C ALA A 31 -10.14 -9.27 2.44
N LEU A 32 -9.57 -10.23 1.70
CA LEU A 32 -9.84 -10.42 0.27
C LEU A 32 -11.31 -10.80 0.01
N ALA A 33 -11.92 -11.56 0.94
CA ALA A 33 -13.34 -11.93 0.87
C ALA A 33 -14.29 -10.79 1.23
N ALA A 34 -13.84 -9.83 2.05
CA ALA A 34 -14.67 -8.75 2.55
C ALA A 34 -15.03 -7.69 1.49
N LEU A 35 -14.34 -7.67 0.35
CA LEU A 35 -14.63 -6.80 -0.80
C LEU A 35 -15.16 -7.63 -1.98
N PRO A 36 -16.48 -7.82 -2.09
CA PRO A 36 -17.08 -8.41 -3.28
C PRO A 36 -16.84 -7.54 -4.49
N VAL A 37 -16.54 -8.15 -5.63
CA VAL A 37 -16.38 -7.48 -6.90
C VAL A 37 -17.75 -7.14 -7.46
N GLN A 38 -17.97 -5.87 -7.83
CA GLN A 38 -19.21 -5.39 -8.41
C GLN A 38 -18.97 -4.66 -9.73
N ASP A 39 -19.92 -4.85 -10.65
CA ASP A 39 -20.01 -4.10 -11.90
C ASP A 39 -20.90 -2.87 -11.70
N GLY A 40 -20.95 -2.00 -12.70
CA GLY A 40 -21.97 -0.95 -12.80
C GLY A 40 -21.55 0.43 -12.31
N PHE A 41 -20.29 0.58 -11.86
CA PHE A 41 -19.71 1.89 -11.61
C PHE A 41 -18.64 2.21 -12.66
N GLU A 42 -18.74 3.38 -13.29
CA GLU A 42 -17.71 3.84 -14.22
C GLU A 42 -16.49 4.33 -13.45
N THR A 43 -15.42 3.55 -13.53
CA THR A 43 -14.08 3.90 -13.01
C THR A 43 -13.04 3.71 -14.09
N SER A 44 -12.00 4.52 -14.08
CA SER A 44 -10.89 4.37 -15.03
C SER A 44 -9.87 3.30 -14.62
N SER A 45 -9.91 2.84 -13.36
CA SER A 45 -8.99 1.84 -12.81
C SER A 45 -9.69 0.86 -11.87
N LEU A 46 -9.27 0.83 -10.61
CA LEU A 46 -9.98 0.24 -9.48
C LEU A 46 -10.53 1.34 -8.58
N ALA A 47 -11.64 1.08 -7.93
CA ALA A 47 -12.20 1.96 -6.91
C ALA A 47 -12.91 1.14 -5.82
N THR A 48 -13.10 1.72 -4.64
CA THR A 48 -13.88 1.09 -3.57
C THR A 48 -14.60 2.13 -2.74
N ASP A 49 -15.82 1.78 -2.31
CA ASP A 49 -16.59 2.48 -1.28
C ASP A 49 -16.43 1.82 0.11
N ALA A 50 -15.43 0.96 0.25
CA ALA A 50 -15.19 0.07 1.39
C ALA A 50 -16.24 -1.06 1.56
N LYS A 51 -17.27 -1.14 0.73
CA LYS A 51 -18.28 -2.24 0.70
C LYS A 51 -18.05 -3.20 -0.45
N ALA A 52 -17.62 -2.65 -1.60
CA ALA A 52 -17.37 -3.40 -2.82
C ALA A 52 -16.12 -2.89 -3.54
N LEU A 53 -15.60 -3.71 -4.42
CA LEU A 53 -14.55 -3.37 -5.36
C LEU A 53 -15.16 -3.14 -6.74
N TYR A 54 -14.98 -1.94 -7.26
CA TYR A 54 -15.36 -1.54 -8.61
C TYR A 54 -14.14 -1.54 -9.52
N PHE A 55 -14.31 -1.78 -10.82
CA PHE A 55 -13.18 -1.93 -11.72
C PHE A 55 -13.48 -1.53 -13.18
N SER A 56 -12.45 -1.09 -13.87
CA SER A 56 -12.43 -0.98 -15.32
C SER A 56 -11.86 -2.26 -15.93
N GLY A 57 -12.68 -3.05 -16.64
CA GLY A 57 -12.24 -4.28 -17.28
C GLY A 57 -11.16 -4.05 -18.34
N ALA A 58 -11.25 -2.95 -19.09
CA ALA A 58 -10.24 -2.60 -20.09
C ALA A 58 -8.87 -2.26 -19.42
N TRP A 59 -8.89 -1.51 -18.33
CA TRP A 59 -7.69 -1.19 -17.56
C TRP A 59 -7.06 -2.45 -16.96
N LEU A 60 -7.88 -3.34 -16.39
CA LEU A 60 -7.41 -4.61 -15.84
C LEU A 60 -6.75 -5.49 -16.90
N ALA A 61 -7.39 -5.62 -18.08
CA ALA A 61 -6.83 -6.41 -19.18
C ALA A 61 -5.48 -5.85 -19.63
N GLN A 62 -5.39 -4.54 -19.86
CA GLN A 62 -4.13 -3.89 -20.24
C GLN A 62 -3.03 -4.06 -19.19
N ARG A 63 -3.40 -4.00 -17.90
CA ARG A 63 -2.46 -4.18 -16.79
C ARG A 63 -2.01 -5.65 -16.68
N PHE A 64 -2.92 -6.59 -16.87
CA PHE A 64 -2.66 -8.02 -16.82
C PHE A 64 -1.72 -8.47 -17.96
N GLU A 65 -1.92 -7.94 -19.17
CA GLU A 65 -1.03 -8.20 -20.32
C GLU A 65 0.41 -7.76 -20.04
N ARG A 66 0.59 -6.66 -19.33
CA ARG A 66 1.92 -6.19 -18.93
C ARG A 66 2.54 -7.04 -17.84
N SER A 67 1.77 -7.33 -16.81
CA SER A 67 2.24 -8.08 -15.65
C SER A 67 1.09 -8.53 -14.77
N ARG A 68 0.99 -9.82 -14.50
CA ARG A 68 0.03 -10.39 -13.53
C ARG A 68 0.28 -9.86 -12.14
N THR A 69 1.53 -9.77 -11.72
CA THR A 69 1.91 -9.27 -10.39
C THR A 69 1.47 -7.83 -10.17
N SER A 70 1.41 -7.01 -11.23
CA SER A 70 0.91 -5.64 -11.13
C SER A 70 -0.59 -5.56 -10.84
N VAL A 71 -1.38 -6.54 -11.32
CA VAL A 71 -2.81 -6.66 -10.98
C VAL A 71 -2.97 -7.10 -9.52
N ASN A 72 -2.20 -8.11 -9.09
CA ASN A 72 -2.19 -8.56 -7.71
C ASN A 72 -1.87 -7.41 -6.74
N ARG A 73 -0.86 -6.60 -7.07
CA ARG A 73 -0.50 -5.40 -6.30
C ARG A 73 -1.65 -4.40 -6.25
N ALA A 74 -2.26 -4.09 -7.39
CA ALA A 74 -3.34 -3.13 -7.45
C ALA A 74 -4.55 -3.59 -6.64
N TYR A 75 -4.93 -4.87 -6.75
CA TYR A 75 -6.00 -5.42 -5.94
C TYR A 75 -5.68 -5.34 -4.44
N LEU A 76 -4.48 -5.77 -4.05
CA LEU A 76 -4.08 -5.74 -2.64
C LEU A 76 -3.92 -4.30 -2.12
N HIS A 77 -3.51 -3.35 -2.97
CA HIS A 77 -3.46 -1.93 -2.67
C HIS A 77 -4.83 -1.42 -2.19
N THR A 78 -5.87 -1.65 -2.99
CA THR A 78 -7.24 -1.25 -2.64
C THR A 78 -7.74 -1.95 -1.36
N VAL A 79 -7.45 -3.24 -1.17
CA VAL A 79 -7.78 -3.97 0.07
C VAL A 79 -7.07 -3.37 1.28
N PHE A 80 -5.81 -2.96 1.14
CA PHE A 80 -5.06 -2.33 2.24
C PHE A 80 -5.61 -0.96 2.63
N HIS A 81 -6.15 -0.17 1.70
CA HIS A 81 -6.85 1.05 2.07
C HIS A 81 -7.98 0.76 3.07
N CYS A 82 -8.74 -0.28 2.83
CA CYS A 82 -9.82 -0.70 3.72
C CYS A 82 -9.29 -1.25 5.06
N LEU A 83 -8.30 -2.15 5.04
CA LEU A 83 -7.69 -2.73 6.24
C LEU A 83 -7.04 -1.67 7.14
N LEU A 84 -6.41 -0.65 6.56
CA LEU A 84 -5.79 0.46 7.27
C LEU A 84 -6.81 1.55 7.62
N ARG A 85 -8.07 1.37 7.19
CA ARG A 85 -9.20 2.26 7.46
C ARG A 85 -8.98 3.67 6.94
N HIS A 86 -8.32 3.81 5.79
CA HIS A 86 -8.03 5.09 5.17
C HIS A 86 -9.30 5.87 4.79
N PRO A 87 -10.36 5.23 4.21
CA PRO A 87 -11.61 5.91 3.91
C PRO A 87 -12.24 6.58 5.13
N ALA A 88 -12.40 5.83 6.23
CA ALA A 88 -13.01 6.34 7.45
C ALA A 88 -12.23 7.47 8.14
N LYS A 89 -10.93 7.55 7.87
CA LYS A 89 -10.04 8.56 8.44
C LYS A 89 -9.92 9.83 7.57
N MET A 90 -10.61 9.88 6.44
CA MET A 90 -10.54 11.03 5.52
C MET A 90 -11.22 12.27 6.08
N ARG A 91 -12.23 12.12 6.91
CA ARG A 91 -13.03 13.21 7.46
C ARG A 91 -12.17 14.33 8.07
N GLY A 92 -12.44 15.57 7.68
CA GLY A 92 -11.74 16.76 8.17
C GLY A 92 -10.30 16.92 7.69
N ARG A 93 -9.91 16.15 6.65
CA ARG A 93 -8.59 16.26 5.99
C ARG A 93 -8.73 16.83 4.60
N ASP A 94 -7.65 17.45 4.12
CA ASP A 94 -7.49 17.76 2.72
C ASP A 94 -7.51 16.46 1.91
N ARG A 95 -8.42 16.33 0.96
CA ARG A 95 -8.71 15.08 0.25
C ARG A 95 -7.53 14.62 -0.59
N ASP A 96 -6.94 15.53 -1.36
CA ASP A 96 -5.86 15.20 -2.29
C ASP A 96 -4.60 14.80 -1.52
N LEU A 97 -4.27 15.59 -0.51
CA LEU A 97 -3.11 15.32 0.34
C LEU A 97 -3.26 14.05 1.17
N TRP A 98 -4.49 13.77 1.64
CA TRP A 98 -4.79 12.53 2.36
C TRP A 98 -4.70 11.32 1.44
N SER A 99 -5.27 11.39 0.25
CA SER A 99 -5.21 10.34 -0.77
C SER A 99 -3.75 10.00 -1.11
N LEU A 100 -2.93 11.00 -1.40
CA LEU A 100 -1.49 10.80 -1.65
C LEU A 100 -0.78 10.16 -0.46
N ALA A 101 -1.06 10.61 0.76
CA ALA A 101 -0.44 10.04 1.97
C ALA A 101 -0.82 8.57 2.18
N CYS A 102 -2.07 8.20 1.87
CA CYS A 102 -2.56 6.83 1.90
C CYS A 102 -1.86 5.96 0.87
N ASP A 103 -1.74 6.43 -0.37
CA ASP A 103 -1.05 5.71 -1.45
C ASP A 103 0.43 5.46 -1.12
N ILE A 104 1.12 6.47 -0.61
CA ILE A 104 2.52 6.33 -0.18
C ILE A 104 2.64 5.28 0.92
N ALA A 105 1.75 5.30 1.91
CA ALA A 105 1.78 4.34 3.01
C ALA A 105 1.54 2.91 2.52
N VAL A 106 0.53 2.70 1.67
CA VAL A 106 0.20 1.39 1.12
C VAL A 106 1.30 0.89 0.19
N GLU A 107 1.79 1.71 -0.73
CA GLU A 107 2.85 1.29 -1.65
C GLU A 107 4.17 1.00 -0.91
N SER A 108 4.49 1.76 0.14
CA SER A 108 5.63 1.46 1.00
C SER A 108 5.48 0.12 1.72
N LEU A 109 4.26 -0.20 2.17
CA LEU A 109 3.95 -1.49 2.75
C LEU A 109 4.10 -2.61 1.72
N LEU A 110 3.50 -2.48 0.53
CA LEU A 110 3.59 -3.45 -0.56
C LEU A 110 5.04 -3.68 -1.02
N ASP A 111 5.85 -2.61 -1.08
CA ASP A 111 7.27 -2.70 -1.44
C ASP A 111 8.11 -3.41 -0.36
N SER A 112 7.63 -3.48 0.88
CA SER A 112 8.26 -4.22 1.97
C SER A 112 7.90 -5.71 2.00
N LEU A 113 6.89 -6.13 1.22
CA LEU A 113 6.44 -7.51 1.14
C LEU A 113 7.28 -8.28 0.11
N ASP A 114 8.10 -9.21 0.57
CA ASP A 114 8.96 -10.04 -0.29
C ASP A 114 8.21 -11.30 -0.78
N TYR A 115 7.14 -11.07 -1.57
CA TYR A 115 6.39 -12.13 -2.22
C TYR A 115 6.49 -12.01 -3.75
N ARG A 116 6.81 -13.11 -4.43
CA ARG A 116 6.93 -13.13 -5.91
C ARG A 116 5.64 -12.65 -6.60
N CYS A 117 4.48 -13.00 -6.06
CA CYS A 117 3.18 -12.58 -6.60
C CYS A 117 2.90 -11.07 -6.48
N LEU A 118 3.74 -10.33 -5.72
CA LEU A 118 3.66 -8.89 -5.51
C LEU A 118 4.88 -8.14 -6.05
N ALA A 119 5.83 -8.83 -6.66
CA ALA A 119 7.06 -8.20 -7.13
C ALA A 119 6.74 -7.07 -8.12
N PRO A 120 7.24 -5.85 -7.92
CA PRO A 120 7.04 -4.77 -8.87
C PRO A 120 7.86 -5.03 -10.14
N ASP A 121 7.30 -4.72 -11.30
CA ASP A 121 8.01 -4.88 -12.58
C ASP A 121 9.28 -4.02 -12.65
N LYS A 122 9.20 -2.82 -12.10
CA LYS A 122 10.35 -1.90 -11.93
C LYS A 122 10.12 -1.05 -10.68
N THR A 123 11.08 -1.07 -9.76
CA THR A 123 11.03 -0.15 -8.61
C THR A 123 11.36 1.26 -9.07
N SER A 124 10.40 2.17 -8.93
CA SER A 124 10.58 3.57 -9.29
C SER A 124 11.67 4.23 -8.45
N VAL A 125 12.67 4.85 -9.10
CA VAL A 125 13.71 5.63 -8.43
C VAL A 125 13.09 6.75 -7.59
N ARG A 126 12.03 7.40 -8.10
CA ARG A 126 11.31 8.47 -7.39
C ARG A 126 10.67 7.97 -6.10
N ARG A 127 10.02 6.79 -6.12
CA ARG A 127 9.44 6.18 -4.90
C ARG A 127 10.52 5.92 -3.86
N ARG A 128 11.63 5.29 -4.24
CA ARG A 128 12.74 4.99 -3.32
C ARG A 128 13.37 6.25 -2.73
N SER A 129 13.53 7.29 -3.54
CA SER A 129 14.07 8.58 -3.07
C SER A 129 13.14 9.22 -2.05
N LEU A 130 11.82 9.24 -2.33
CA LEU A 130 10.82 9.77 -1.38
C LEU A 130 10.79 8.96 -0.08
N TYR A 131 10.76 7.63 -0.14
CA TYR A 131 10.77 6.79 1.06
C TYR A 131 12.00 7.07 1.92
N ARG A 132 13.18 7.23 1.31
CA ARG A 132 14.41 7.55 2.04
C ARG A 132 14.28 8.88 2.78
N SER A 133 13.81 9.91 2.11
CA SER A 133 13.59 11.22 2.70
C SER A 133 12.58 11.19 3.84
N LEU A 134 11.45 10.48 3.66
CA LEU A 134 10.43 10.34 4.69
C LEU A 134 10.93 9.55 5.91
N HIS A 135 11.77 8.53 5.70
CA HIS A 135 12.33 7.73 6.79
C HIS A 135 13.35 8.49 7.67
N GLU A 136 13.87 9.63 7.20
CA GLU A 136 14.66 10.53 8.04
C GLU A 136 13.81 11.18 9.14
N HIS A 137 12.51 11.32 8.91
CA HIS A 137 11.56 11.99 9.81
C HIS A 137 10.63 11.03 10.54
N MET A 138 10.39 9.84 9.98
CA MET A 138 9.47 8.87 10.56
C MET A 138 9.93 7.44 10.29
N PRO A 139 9.98 6.59 11.33
CA PRO A 139 10.48 5.21 11.18
C PRO A 139 9.51 4.31 10.40
N VAL A 140 8.23 4.67 10.36
CA VAL A 140 7.16 3.94 9.64
C VAL A 140 6.32 4.94 8.87
N LEU A 141 6.10 4.64 7.59
CA LEU A 141 5.27 5.46 6.72
C LEU A 141 3.79 5.09 6.89
N THR A 142 3.15 5.62 7.95
CA THR A 142 1.69 5.57 8.07
C THR A 142 1.06 6.76 7.36
N ALA A 143 -0.16 6.60 6.83
CA ALA A 143 -0.86 7.68 6.15
C ALA A 143 -0.98 8.95 7.03
N GLU A 144 -1.24 8.77 8.33
CA GLU A 144 -1.34 9.88 9.28
C GLU A 144 0.00 10.60 9.51
N ALA A 145 1.11 9.87 9.54
CA ALA A 145 2.43 10.46 9.72
C ALA A 145 2.88 11.22 8.47
N VAL A 146 2.68 10.61 7.29
CA VAL A 146 2.99 11.23 5.98
C VAL A 146 2.13 12.48 5.77
N TYR A 147 0.81 12.41 6.03
CA TYR A 147 -0.09 13.55 5.91
C TYR A 147 0.32 14.70 6.81
N ARG A 148 0.63 14.44 8.09
CA ARG A 148 1.10 15.48 9.03
C ARG A 148 2.42 16.10 8.59
N HIS A 149 3.34 15.31 8.06
CA HIS A 149 4.60 15.81 7.53
C HIS A 149 4.35 16.75 6.36
N PHE A 150 3.57 16.34 5.36
CA PHE A 150 3.27 17.18 4.19
C PHE A 150 2.51 18.46 4.56
N ARG A 151 1.60 18.39 5.54
CA ARG A 151 0.92 19.56 6.08
C ARG A 151 1.90 20.54 6.74
N ARG A 152 2.83 20.04 7.52
CA ARG A 152 3.86 20.84 8.19
C ARG A 152 4.80 21.50 7.20
N GLU A 153 5.24 20.76 6.19
CA GLU A 153 6.12 21.24 5.13
C GLU A 153 5.37 22.11 4.08
N ARG A 154 4.06 22.33 4.26
CA ARG A 154 3.20 23.12 3.36
C ARG A 154 3.34 22.68 1.91
N MET A 155 3.23 21.36 1.67
CA MET A 155 3.26 20.81 0.31
C MET A 155 2.29 21.57 -0.60
N ASN A 156 2.78 22.05 -1.71
CA ASN A 156 1.96 22.75 -2.70
C ASN A 156 1.20 21.77 -3.61
N SER A 157 0.19 22.27 -4.31
CA SER A 157 -0.67 21.45 -5.19
C SER A 157 0.07 20.83 -6.37
N TYR A 158 1.10 21.49 -6.90
CA TYR A 158 1.90 20.97 -8.00
C TYR A 158 2.74 19.75 -7.58
N ASP A 159 3.41 19.84 -6.43
CA ASP A 159 4.19 18.72 -5.89
C ASP A 159 3.27 17.57 -5.50
N CYS A 160 2.11 17.85 -4.90
CA CYS A 160 1.10 16.86 -4.58
C CYS A 160 0.65 16.12 -5.85
N ALA A 161 0.22 16.84 -6.89
CA ALA A 161 -0.19 16.22 -8.16
C ALA A 161 0.93 15.44 -8.86
N THR A 162 2.18 15.91 -8.75
CA THR A 162 3.34 15.22 -9.32
C THR A 162 3.62 13.91 -8.60
N LEU A 163 3.51 13.87 -7.28
CA LEU A 163 3.68 12.65 -6.50
C LEU A 163 2.48 11.70 -6.69
N THR A 164 1.26 12.21 -6.76
CA THR A 164 0.06 11.40 -7.04
C THR A 164 0.25 10.57 -8.32
N ARG A 165 0.78 11.15 -9.40
CA ARG A 165 1.07 10.40 -10.64
C ARG A 165 2.05 9.24 -10.45
N VAL A 166 2.87 9.27 -9.41
CA VAL A 166 3.86 8.21 -9.12
C VAL A 166 3.28 7.11 -8.23
N PHE A 167 2.33 7.46 -7.35
CA PHE A 167 1.83 6.57 -6.31
C PHE A 167 0.40 6.07 -6.55
N ALA A 168 -0.46 6.83 -7.21
CA ALA A 168 -1.84 6.44 -7.45
C ALA A 168 -1.93 5.13 -8.24
N VAL A 169 -2.72 4.20 -7.71
CA VAL A 169 -2.99 2.88 -8.28
C VAL A 169 -4.48 2.69 -8.51
N ASP A 170 -5.31 3.23 -7.63
CA ASP A 170 -6.77 3.18 -7.66
C ASP A 170 -7.38 4.58 -7.48
N GLU A 171 -8.70 4.65 -7.52
CA GLU A 171 -9.46 5.89 -7.37
C GLU A 171 -10.12 5.95 -5.99
N HIS A 172 -9.97 7.10 -5.33
CA HIS A 172 -10.53 7.35 -4.00
C HIS A 172 -11.84 8.15 -4.03
N THR A 173 -12.44 8.33 -5.20
CA THR A 173 -13.65 9.14 -5.40
C THR A 173 -14.85 8.60 -4.64
N LEU A 174 -14.92 7.29 -4.44
CA LEU A 174 -16.01 6.60 -3.77
C LEU A 174 -15.85 6.46 -2.26
N TRP A 175 -14.74 6.92 -1.69
CA TRP A 175 -14.55 6.80 -0.26
C TRP A 175 -15.64 7.55 0.50
N PRO A 176 -16.36 6.86 1.43
CA PRO A 176 -17.44 7.47 2.18
C PRO A 176 -16.88 8.53 3.15
N GLU A 177 -17.59 9.64 3.31
CA GLU A 177 -17.22 10.66 4.28
C GLU A 177 -17.56 10.25 5.72
N ASP A 178 -18.65 9.50 5.90
CA ASP A 178 -19.14 9.02 7.19
C ASP A 178 -19.84 7.65 7.00
N ASP A 179 -19.20 6.57 7.41
CA ASP A 179 -19.82 5.24 7.51
C ASP A 179 -19.20 4.49 8.69
N ASP A 180 -19.69 4.80 9.88
CA ASP A 180 -19.19 4.20 11.13
C ASP A 180 -19.40 2.68 11.17
N ASP A 181 -20.44 2.15 10.52
CA ASP A 181 -20.69 0.71 10.47
C ASP A 181 -19.65 0.00 9.63
N GLN A 182 -19.32 0.57 8.48
CA GLN A 182 -18.28 0.03 7.62
C GLN A 182 -16.90 0.14 8.26
N ASP A 183 -16.63 1.24 8.96
CA ASP A 183 -15.38 1.41 9.71
C ASP A 183 -15.24 0.34 10.81
N ARG A 184 -16.30 0.04 11.56
CA ARG A 184 -16.31 -1.04 12.56
C ARG A 184 -16.07 -2.41 11.94
N ARG A 185 -16.66 -2.70 10.78
CA ARG A 185 -16.44 -3.97 10.04
C ARG A 185 -14.97 -4.12 9.64
N TRP A 186 -14.36 -3.07 9.09
CA TRP A 186 -12.95 -3.11 8.72
C TRP A 186 -12.00 -3.15 9.91
N GLN A 187 -12.37 -2.51 11.03
CA GLN A 187 -11.63 -2.66 12.28
C GLN A 187 -11.61 -4.11 12.77
N GLN A 188 -12.76 -4.78 12.75
CA GLN A 188 -12.85 -6.20 13.10
C GLN A 188 -12.07 -7.07 12.12
N GLN A 189 -12.16 -6.78 10.83
CA GLN A 189 -11.42 -7.50 9.81
C GLN A 189 -9.90 -7.33 9.96
N ALA A 190 -9.42 -6.14 10.28
CA ALA A 190 -8.01 -5.88 10.57
C ALA A 190 -7.53 -6.68 11.80
N GLN A 191 -8.33 -6.78 12.85
CA GLN A 191 -8.02 -7.61 14.04
C GLN A 191 -7.94 -9.10 13.69
N ARG A 192 -8.88 -9.61 12.89
CA ARG A 192 -8.87 -11.02 12.42
C ARG A 192 -7.62 -11.29 11.57
N THR A 193 -7.31 -10.41 10.64
CA THR A 193 -6.11 -10.51 9.79
C THR A 193 -4.84 -10.51 10.65
N GLN A 194 -4.76 -9.66 11.68
CA GLN A 194 -3.62 -9.64 12.60
C GLN A 194 -3.48 -10.97 13.34
N THR A 195 -4.58 -11.51 13.87
CA THR A 195 -4.56 -12.81 14.57
C THR A 195 -4.13 -13.95 13.64
N ALA A 196 -4.63 -13.95 12.40
CA ALA A 196 -4.23 -14.94 11.39
C ALA A 196 -2.74 -14.83 11.04
N MET A 197 -2.23 -13.61 10.87
CA MET A 197 -0.79 -13.36 10.66
C MET A 197 0.04 -13.89 11.84
N ASP A 198 -0.32 -13.53 13.06
CA ASP A 198 0.42 -13.97 14.26
C ASP A 198 0.45 -15.50 14.35
N THR A 199 -0.64 -16.18 13.95
CA THR A 199 -0.72 -17.65 13.92
C THR A 199 0.20 -18.25 12.85
N VAL A 200 0.18 -17.73 11.63
CA VAL A 200 1.03 -18.19 10.52
C VAL A 200 2.50 -18.01 10.87
N PHE A 201 2.90 -16.82 11.33
CA PHE A 201 4.30 -16.55 11.67
C PHE A 201 4.77 -17.29 12.93
N ALA A 202 3.91 -17.55 13.89
CA ALA A 202 4.24 -18.41 15.04
C ALA A 202 4.47 -19.86 14.60
N SER A 203 3.70 -20.37 13.64
CA SER A 203 3.89 -21.72 13.09
C SER A 203 5.16 -21.83 12.23
N GLU A 204 5.44 -20.84 11.39
CA GLU A 204 6.69 -20.76 10.61
C GLU A 204 7.92 -20.60 11.52
N GLY A 205 7.82 -19.79 12.56
CA GLY A 205 8.88 -19.64 13.56
C GLY A 205 9.20 -20.96 14.26
N ARG A 206 8.19 -21.76 14.59
CA ARG A 206 8.35 -23.12 15.15
C ARG A 206 8.94 -24.09 14.13
N ALA A 207 8.46 -24.07 12.90
CA ALA A 207 8.99 -24.91 11.83
C ALA A 207 10.46 -24.57 11.51
N ARG A 208 10.82 -23.29 11.50
CA ARG A 208 12.20 -22.82 11.30
C ARG A 208 13.10 -23.14 12.50
N ALA A 209 12.60 -23.07 13.74
CA ALA A 209 13.35 -23.49 14.91
C ALA A 209 13.65 -24.99 14.86
N ALA A 210 12.67 -25.80 14.43
CA ALA A 210 12.87 -27.25 14.22
C ALA A 210 13.83 -27.56 13.04
N CYS A 211 13.83 -26.74 12.00
CA CYS A 211 14.70 -26.89 10.83
C CYS A 211 16.13 -26.37 11.10
N ARG A 212 16.31 -25.36 11.98
CA ARG A 212 17.62 -24.86 12.40
C ARG A 212 18.43 -25.85 13.24
N LEU A 213 17.77 -26.85 13.80
CA LEU A 213 18.44 -28.00 14.41
C LEU A 213 18.98 -28.96 13.35
N ARG A 214 18.73 -28.75 12.06
CA ARG A 214 19.13 -29.64 10.96
C ARG A 214 19.96 -29.01 9.82
N ALA A 215 20.16 -27.71 9.73
CA ALA A 215 20.98 -27.09 8.66
C ALA A 215 21.45 -25.66 8.97
N PRO A 216 22.66 -25.24 8.52
CA PRO A 216 23.16 -23.87 8.69
C PRO A 216 22.73 -22.92 7.55
N HIS A 217 22.37 -21.73 7.93
CA HIS A 217 22.27 -20.46 7.17
C HIS A 217 21.39 -20.37 5.92
N ASP A 218 20.24 -19.68 6.08
CA ASP A 218 19.85 -18.60 5.16
C ASP A 218 18.89 -17.62 5.85
N ARG A 219 19.17 -16.31 5.69
CA ARG A 219 18.42 -15.23 6.34
C ARG A 219 17.31 -14.75 5.42
N LEU A 220 16.06 -14.92 5.84
CA LEU A 220 14.90 -14.22 5.21
C LEU A 220 14.51 -12.99 6.04
N PRO A 221 14.12 -11.86 5.41
CA PRO A 221 13.67 -10.67 6.12
C PRO A 221 12.34 -10.94 6.85
N ARG A 222 12.27 -10.48 8.08
CA ARG A 222 11.06 -10.58 8.92
C ARG A 222 10.11 -9.46 8.57
N LEU A 223 8.90 -9.79 8.13
CA LEU A 223 7.76 -8.88 8.20
C LEU A 223 7.52 -8.54 9.67
N SER A 224 7.64 -7.27 10.01
CA SER A 224 7.40 -6.82 11.37
C SER A 224 5.90 -6.85 11.65
N ALA A 225 5.47 -7.69 12.60
CA ALA A 225 4.11 -7.72 13.13
C ALA A 225 3.61 -6.36 13.67
N ALA A 226 4.48 -5.35 13.63
CA ALA A 226 4.23 -3.99 14.09
C ALA A 226 3.22 -3.21 13.22
N VAL A 227 2.97 -3.62 11.97
CA VAL A 227 2.08 -2.87 11.05
C VAL A 227 0.62 -2.92 11.48
N PHE A 228 0.21 -3.97 12.23
CA PHE A 228 -1.19 -4.20 12.59
C PHE A 228 -1.51 -4.15 14.10
N ARG A 229 -0.54 -3.83 14.99
CA ARG A 229 -0.82 -3.81 16.43
C ARG A 229 -1.60 -2.56 16.86
N PRO A 230 -2.82 -2.70 17.40
CA PRO A 230 -3.46 -1.62 18.15
C PRO A 230 -2.68 -1.35 19.45
N ALA A 231 -2.51 -0.10 19.81
CA ALA A 231 -1.90 0.26 21.09
C ALA A 231 -2.75 -0.28 22.26
N ARG A 232 -2.13 -1.09 23.15
CA ARG A 232 -2.75 -1.47 24.41
C ARG A 232 -2.69 -0.28 25.38
N GLY A 233 -3.85 0.17 25.81
CA GLY A 233 -4.03 0.99 27.00
C GLY A 233 -4.16 2.48 26.74
N ASP A 234 -5.37 2.95 26.59
CA ASP A 234 -5.94 4.02 27.40
C ASP A 234 -7.40 4.25 26.99
N ARG A 235 -8.30 4.15 27.95
CA ARG A 235 -9.75 4.26 27.75
C ARG A 235 -10.23 5.69 27.49
N HIS A 236 -9.33 6.65 27.20
CA HIS A 236 -9.72 8.05 26.98
C HIS A 236 -8.84 8.85 26.03
N ARG A 237 -8.45 8.31 24.86
CA ARG A 237 -8.05 9.19 23.73
C ARG A 237 -8.03 8.40 22.42
N ARG A 238 -8.66 8.98 21.40
CA ARG A 238 -8.83 8.48 20.04
C ARG A 238 -7.52 7.95 19.44
N GLY A 239 -7.56 6.72 19.01
CA GLY A 239 -6.63 5.85 18.33
C GLY A 239 -5.37 6.43 17.68
N LEU A 240 -4.24 6.26 18.34
CA LEU A 240 -2.92 6.33 17.74
C LEU A 240 -2.31 4.92 17.75
N VAL A 241 -2.11 4.38 16.56
CA VAL A 241 -1.35 3.14 16.37
C VAL A 241 0.14 3.49 16.53
N ARG A 242 0.79 3.02 17.58
CA ARG A 242 2.24 3.16 17.79
C ARG A 242 2.96 1.94 17.25
N LEU A 243 3.78 2.14 16.25
CA LEU A 243 4.69 1.16 15.68
C LEU A 243 6.10 1.32 16.27
N ARG A 244 6.68 0.26 16.80
CA ARG A 244 8.10 0.21 17.22
C ARG A 244 8.92 -0.54 16.17
N LEU A 245 9.87 0.13 15.56
CA LEU A 245 10.86 -0.45 14.66
C LEU A 245 12.20 -0.67 15.37
N LEU A 246 12.83 -1.80 15.09
CA LEU A 246 14.20 -2.13 15.45
C LEU A 246 15.17 -1.44 14.47
N ARG A 247 16.21 -0.86 15.06
CA ARG A 247 17.28 -0.09 14.44
C ARG A 247 18.02 -0.85 13.34
N LEU A 248 18.22 -0.20 12.20
CA LEU A 248 19.34 -0.46 11.30
C LEU A 248 20.21 0.79 11.23
N ARG A 249 21.52 0.58 11.34
CA ARG A 249 22.56 1.59 11.46
C ARG A 249 22.70 2.44 10.20
N SER A 250 22.94 3.70 10.41
CA SER A 250 23.21 4.79 9.48
C SER A 250 24.55 4.68 8.73
N ALA A 251 24.57 5.11 7.46
CA ALA A 251 25.77 5.54 6.73
C ALA A 251 25.52 6.96 6.15
N PRO A 252 26.57 7.81 5.97
CA PRO A 252 26.43 9.25 6.08
C PRO A 252 26.08 10.00 4.78
N LEU A 253 25.34 11.09 4.99
CA LEU A 253 24.95 12.14 4.08
C LEU A 253 26.16 12.92 3.51
N ARG A 254 26.62 12.60 2.32
CA ARG A 254 27.47 13.51 1.52
C ARG A 254 27.22 13.52 0.01
N GLN A 255 26.24 12.79 -0.49
CA GLN A 255 26.01 12.64 -1.94
C GLN A 255 24.86 13.50 -2.51
N TYR A 256 24.04 14.12 -1.65
CA TYR A 256 22.83 14.83 -2.10
C TYR A 256 23.10 16.23 -2.69
N ALA A 257 24.24 16.84 -2.38
CA ALA A 257 24.63 18.15 -2.92
C ALA A 257 25.29 18.04 -4.31
N ALA A 258 25.91 16.91 -4.64
CA ALA A 258 26.60 16.70 -5.91
C ALA A 258 25.65 16.40 -7.08
N ASP A 259 24.55 15.65 -6.82
CA ASP A 259 23.61 15.27 -7.88
C ASP A 259 22.69 16.41 -8.33
N ARG A 260 22.50 17.43 -7.48
CA ARG A 260 21.73 18.64 -7.85
C ARG A 260 22.53 19.59 -8.72
N ALA A 261 23.85 19.60 -8.58
CA ALA A 261 24.75 20.40 -9.42
C ALA A 261 24.97 19.77 -10.80
N ALA A 262 24.98 18.43 -10.89
CA ALA A 262 25.17 17.70 -12.15
C ALA A 262 23.91 17.66 -13.03
N GLY A 263 22.70 17.73 -12.44
CA GLY A 263 21.42 17.81 -13.18
C GLY A 263 21.23 19.15 -13.89
N ASN A 264 21.62 20.25 -13.21
CA ASN A 264 21.49 21.59 -13.79
C ASN A 264 22.52 21.93 -14.86
N ALA A 265 23.65 21.21 -14.91
CA ALA A 265 24.69 21.44 -15.93
C ALA A 265 24.37 20.73 -17.26
N ARG A 266 23.58 19.68 -17.27
CA ARG A 266 23.18 18.96 -18.50
C ARG A 266 22.01 19.63 -19.23
N ASP A 267 21.09 20.28 -18.51
CA ASP A 267 19.97 21.03 -19.11
C ASP A 267 20.40 22.39 -19.72
N ALA A 268 21.59 22.86 -19.43
CA ALA A 268 22.11 24.10 -20.01
C ALA A 268 22.89 23.87 -21.32
N GLN A 269 23.31 22.64 -21.65
CA GLN A 269 24.04 22.33 -22.88
C GLN A 269 23.16 21.91 -24.05
N ASP A 270 21.88 21.59 -23.82
CA ASP A 270 20.92 21.20 -24.87
C ASP A 270 20.04 22.37 -25.40
N ARG A 271 20.35 23.61 -25.03
CA ARG A 271 19.67 24.82 -25.56
C ARG A 271 20.67 25.80 -26.19
N GLY A 272 21.47 25.33 -27.05
CA GLY A 272 22.34 26.15 -27.87
C GLY A 272 22.37 25.64 -29.31
N PHE A 273 21.65 26.33 -30.16
CA PHE A 273 21.45 26.36 -31.61
C PHE A 273 20.09 25.93 -32.06
#